data_655989b5e34b06da92951b4f2f088007
#
_entry.id   655989b5e34b06da92951b4f2f088007
#
_cell.length_a   1.000
_cell.length_b   1.000
_cell.length_c   1.000
_cell.angle_alpha   90.00
_cell.angle_beta   90.00
_cell.angle_gamma   90.00
#
_symmetry.space_group_name_H-M   'P 1'
#
loop_
_entity.id
_entity.type
_entity.pdbx_description
1 polymer ?
#
loop_
_entity_poly.entity_id
_entity_poly.type
_entity_poly.pdbx_seq_one_letter_code
_entity_poly.pdbx_strand_id
1 'polypeptide(L)'
;MKRINAPMFAIATALAVVLSLSLSAHAQDSASLFKSKCAGCHSADGTGSATGKKMGAHDFTSADVQKMSDADLTDIITNGKNKMPKYSSLKPEEIKGLVAYIRTLKK
;
A
#
# COMPACT_ATOMS: atom_id res chain seq x y z
N MET A 1 -5.86 38.25 -41.58
CA MET A 1 -6.47 37.56 -40.42
C MET A 1 -5.52 36.44 -39.96
N LYS A 2 -4.87 36.61 -38.85
CA LYS A 2 -4.08 35.56 -38.24
C LYS A 2 -5.01 34.63 -37.47
N ARG A 3 -5.13 33.38 -37.88
CA ARG A 3 -5.80 32.33 -37.09
C ARG A 3 -4.89 31.96 -35.94
N ILE A 4 -5.31 32.26 -34.73
CA ILE A 4 -4.61 31.82 -33.54
C ILE A 4 -5.02 30.36 -33.33
N ASN A 5 -4.18 29.44 -33.76
CA ASN A 5 -4.32 28.02 -33.39
C ASN A 5 -3.87 27.91 -31.93
N ALA A 6 -4.80 27.94 -31.00
CA ALA A 6 -4.51 27.57 -29.63
C ALA A 6 -4.04 26.09 -29.59
N PRO A 7 -2.91 25.81 -29.00
CA PRO A 7 -2.38 24.43 -29.04
C PRO A 7 -3.26 23.52 -28.15
N MET A 8 -3.92 22.58 -28.79
CA MET A 8 -4.66 21.48 -28.12
C MET A 8 -3.76 20.64 -27.19
N PHE A 9 -2.46 20.83 -27.28
CA PHE A 9 -1.47 20.08 -26.50
C PHE A 9 -1.39 20.48 -25.01
N ALA A 10 -1.79 21.70 -24.65
CA ALA A 10 -1.70 22.19 -23.27
C ALA A 10 -2.68 21.48 -22.31
N ILE A 11 -3.83 21.03 -22.81
CA ILE A 11 -4.87 20.39 -22.00
C ILE A 11 -4.48 18.93 -21.65
N ALA A 12 -3.85 18.22 -22.58
CA ALA A 12 -3.43 16.84 -22.37
C ALA A 12 -2.32 16.70 -21.30
N THR A 13 -1.36 17.64 -21.27
CA THR A 13 -0.28 17.66 -20.29
C THR A 13 -0.78 17.96 -18.89
N ALA A 14 -1.73 18.86 -18.72
CA ALA A 14 -2.30 19.17 -17.41
C ALA A 14 -3.04 17.97 -16.79
N LEU A 15 -3.76 17.19 -17.59
CA LEU A 15 -4.50 16.01 -17.12
C LEU A 15 -3.56 14.90 -16.65
N ALA A 16 -2.46 14.65 -17.36
CA ALA A 16 -1.46 13.65 -16.98
C ALA A 16 -0.77 13.98 -15.64
N VAL A 17 -0.47 15.26 -15.39
CA VAL A 17 0.15 15.70 -14.13
C VAL A 17 -0.79 15.50 -12.94
N VAL A 18 -2.07 15.82 -13.07
CA VAL A 18 -3.06 15.65 -12.01
C VAL A 18 -3.21 14.18 -11.63
N LEU A 19 -3.25 13.27 -12.60
CA LEU A 19 -3.35 11.84 -12.37
C LEU A 19 -2.12 11.29 -11.63
N SER A 20 -0.92 11.74 -12.00
CA SER A 20 0.33 11.33 -11.35
C SER A 20 0.39 11.78 -9.88
N LEU A 21 -0.04 12.99 -9.57
CA LEU A 21 -0.11 13.52 -8.20
C LEU A 21 -1.09 12.72 -7.33
N SER A 22 -2.23 12.31 -7.88
CA SER A 22 -3.23 11.51 -7.17
C SER A 22 -2.68 10.13 -6.78
N LEU A 23 -1.96 9.45 -7.67
CA LEU A 23 -1.31 8.16 -7.40
C LEU A 23 -0.23 8.29 -6.31
N SER A 24 0.56 9.36 -6.33
CA SER A 24 1.58 9.62 -5.30
C SER A 24 0.97 9.86 -3.92
N ALA A 25 -0.16 10.58 -3.84
CA ALA A 25 -0.87 10.81 -2.58
C ALA A 25 -1.38 9.50 -1.96
N HIS A 26 -1.94 8.59 -2.76
CA HIS A 26 -2.39 7.27 -2.30
C HIS A 26 -1.24 6.42 -1.76
N ALA A 27 -0.07 6.44 -2.41
CA ALA A 27 1.12 5.72 -1.94
C ALA A 27 1.63 6.25 -0.61
N GLN A 28 1.63 7.58 -0.39
CA GLN A 28 2.01 8.21 0.88
C GLN A 28 1.04 7.85 2.00
N ASP A 29 -0.27 7.86 1.73
CA ASP A 29 -1.29 7.48 2.70
C ASP A 29 -1.15 6.03 3.14
N SER A 30 -0.85 5.11 2.23
CA SER A 30 -0.63 3.69 2.53
C SER A 30 0.60 3.48 3.40
N ALA A 31 1.71 4.17 3.13
CA ALA A 31 2.92 4.12 3.94
C ALA A 31 2.66 4.65 5.36
N SER A 32 1.93 5.75 5.50
CA SER A 32 1.55 6.32 6.79
C SER A 32 0.62 5.40 7.57
N LEU A 33 -0.35 4.80 6.90
CA LEU A 33 -1.28 3.86 7.50
C LEU A 33 -0.56 2.60 7.99
N PHE A 34 0.36 2.06 7.21
CA PHE A 34 1.20 0.93 7.60
C PHE A 34 2.02 1.27 8.85
N LYS A 35 2.67 2.42 8.85
CA LYS A 35 3.47 2.87 9.98
C LYS A 35 2.66 3.00 11.27
N SER A 36 1.44 3.50 11.20
CA SER A 36 0.60 3.73 12.39
C SER A 36 -0.08 2.46 12.91
N LYS A 37 -0.48 1.54 12.03
CA LYS A 37 -1.31 0.38 12.39
C LYS A 37 -0.60 -0.97 12.31
N CYS A 38 0.44 -1.09 11.53
CA CYS A 38 1.07 -2.37 11.20
C CYS A 38 2.50 -2.49 11.73
N ALA A 39 3.25 -1.39 11.73
CA ALA A 39 4.69 -1.39 12.05
C ALA A 39 5.00 -1.81 13.49
N GLY A 40 4.08 -1.67 14.43
CA GLY A 40 4.28 -2.11 15.81
C GLY A 40 4.63 -3.60 15.92
N CYS A 41 4.04 -4.44 15.06
CA CYS A 41 4.33 -5.87 14.98
C CYS A 41 5.20 -6.23 13.79
N HIS A 42 4.99 -5.57 12.65
CA HIS A 42 5.67 -5.92 11.39
C HIS A 42 6.94 -5.12 11.11
N SER A 43 7.27 -4.13 11.92
CA SER A 43 8.31 -3.11 11.78
C SER A 43 8.17 -2.29 10.48
N ALA A 44 8.85 -1.14 10.43
CA ALA A 44 8.71 -0.21 9.30
C ALA A 44 9.20 -0.82 7.97
N ASP A 45 10.18 -1.72 8.02
CA ASP A 45 10.74 -2.41 6.86
C ASP A 45 10.05 -3.75 6.54
N GLY A 46 9.05 -4.15 7.33
CA GLY A 46 8.29 -5.37 7.13
C GLY A 46 8.95 -6.65 7.65
N THR A 47 10.13 -6.57 8.24
CA THR A 47 10.86 -7.77 8.72
C THR A 47 10.31 -8.36 10.01
N GLY A 48 9.48 -7.62 10.71
CA GLY A 48 8.92 -8.01 12.01
C GLY A 48 9.70 -7.43 13.19
N SER A 49 8.97 -6.81 14.12
CA SER A 49 9.54 -6.36 15.39
C SER A 49 9.81 -7.55 16.32
N ALA A 50 10.57 -7.34 17.39
CA ALA A 50 10.79 -8.40 18.41
C ALA A 50 9.45 -8.91 18.96
N THR A 51 8.52 -8.01 19.27
CA THR A 51 7.16 -8.37 19.72
C THR A 51 6.39 -9.13 18.66
N GLY A 52 6.41 -8.65 17.41
CA GLY A 52 5.72 -9.29 16.29
C GLY A 52 6.25 -10.71 16.03
N LYS A 53 7.56 -10.89 16.05
CA LYS A 53 8.19 -12.20 15.86
C LYS A 53 7.78 -13.21 16.94
N LYS A 54 7.69 -12.78 18.18
CA LYS A 54 7.17 -13.62 19.27
C LYS A 54 5.71 -14.02 19.06
N MET A 55 4.95 -13.19 18.38
CA MET A 55 3.55 -13.46 18.04
C MET A 55 3.36 -14.20 16.71
N GLY A 56 4.44 -14.55 16.03
CA GLY A 56 4.39 -15.30 14.77
C GLY A 56 4.31 -14.45 13.52
N ALA A 57 4.63 -13.16 13.59
CA ALA A 57 4.66 -12.29 12.40
C ALA A 57 5.69 -12.77 11.38
N HIS A 58 5.28 -12.82 10.11
CA HIS A 58 6.13 -13.22 9.01
C HIS A 58 6.92 -12.02 8.47
N ASP A 59 8.07 -12.31 7.89
CA ASP A 59 8.91 -11.33 7.20
C ASP A 59 8.34 -11.01 5.82
N PHE A 60 7.87 -9.78 5.61
CA PHE A 60 7.27 -9.36 4.35
C PHE A 60 8.28 -9.24 3.21
N THR A 61 9.57 -9.20 3.50
CA THR A 61 10.61 -9.19 2.47
C THR A 61 10.85 -10.57 1.88
N SER A 62 10.32 -11.63 2.52
CA SER A 62 10.55 -13.02 2.15
C SER A 62 9.73 -13.45 0.94
N ALA A 63 10.25 -14.45 0.21
CA ALA A 63 9.54 -15.06 -0.90
C ALA A 63 8.22 -15.70 -0.47
N ASP A 64 8.15 -16.27 0.73
CA ASP A 64 6.94 -16.92 1.23
C ASP A 64 5.76 -15.96 1.31
N VAL A 65 5.95 -14.76 1.83
CA VAL A 65 4.91 -13.74 1.86
C VAL A 65 4.65 -13.17 0.46
N GLN A 66 5.69 -12.90 -0.31
CA GLN A 66 5.54 -12.30 -1.64
C GLN A 66 4.87 -13.23 -2.67
N LYS A 67 4.86 -14.55 -2.44
CA LYS A 67 4.13 -15.53 -3.24
C LYS A 67 2.64 -15.59 -2.93
N MET A 68 2.21 -15.09 -1.79
CA MET A 68 0.78 -15.05 -1.43
C MET A 68 0.04 -14.15 -2.40
N SER A 69 -1.21 -14.53 -2.74
CA SER A 69 -2.04 -13.69 -3.61
C SER A 69 -2.48 -12.41 -2.91
N ASP A 70 -2.83 -11.39 -3.68
CA ASP A 70 -3.40 -10.16 -3.13
C ASP A 70 -4.71 -10.45 -2.39
N ALA A 71 -5.49 -11.42 -2.85
CA ALA A 71 -6.71 -11.85 -2.18
C ALA A 71 -6.40 -12.46 -0.80
N ASP A 72 -5.38 -13.28 -0.68
CA ASP A 72 -4.97 -13.89 0.60
C ASP A 72 -4.48 -12.81 1.57
N LEU A 73 -3.64 -11.89 1.12
CA LEU A 73 -3.17 -10.79 1.96
C LEU A 73 -4.32 -9.87 2.39
N THR A 74 -5.24 -9.59 1.50
CA THR A 74 -6.46 -8.80 1.80
C THR A 74 -7.31 -9.49 2.86
N ASP A 75 -7.52 -10.80 2.74
CA ASP A 75 -8.29 -11.57 3.71
C ASP A 75 -7.65 -11.57 5.10
N ILE A 76 -6.34 -11.75 5.18
CA ILE A 76 -5.61 -11.72 6.45
C ILE A 76 -5.71 -10.35 7.12
N ILE A 77 -5.58 -9.26 6.38
CA ILE A 77 -5.72 -7.90 6.93
C ILE A 77 -7.15 -7.68 7.41
N THR A 78 -8.14 -8.05 6.62
CA THR A 78 -9.55 -7.81 6.91
C THR A 78 -10.03 -8.62 8.10
N ASN A 79 -9.74 -9.91 8.14
CA ASN A 79 -10.29 -10.87 9.09
C ASN A 79 -9.33 -11.26 10.22
N GLY A 80 -8.05 -10.91 10.10
CA GLY A 80 -7.03 -11.33 11.03
C GLY A 80 -6.60 -12.78 10.79
N LYS A 81 -5.55 -13.20 11.48
CA LYS A 81 -5.07 -14.57 11.46
C LYS A 81 -4.23 -14.85 12.70
N ASN A 82 -4.52 -15.91 13.43
CA ASN A 82 -3.81 -16.25 14.67
C ASN A 82 -3.84 -15.07 15.65
N LYS A 83 -2.68 -14.56 16.04
CA LYS A 83 -2.56 -13.41 16.97
C LYS A 83 -2.67 -12.04 16.28
N MET A 84 -2.71 -12.01 14.95
CA MET A 84 -2.92 -10.77 14.22
C MET A 84 -4.39 -10.35 14.32
N PRO A 85 -4.68 -9.13 14.84
CA PRO A 85 -6.05 -8.66 14.92
C PRO A 85 -6.63 -8.38 13.53
N LYS A 86 -7.96 -8.35 13.47
CA LYS A 86 -8.68 -7.96 12.26
C LYS A 86 -8.73 -6.44 12.11
N TYR A 87 -8.70 -5.98 10.87
CA TYR A 87 -8.82 -4.57 10.51
C TYR A 87 -10.05 -4.36 9.59
N SER A 88 -11.18 -4.90 9.98
CA SER A 88 -12.42 -4.87 9.18
C SER A 88 -13.03 -3.46 9.05
N SER A 89 -12.59 -2.50 9.85
CA SER A 89 -13.01 -1.11 9.75
C SER A 89 -12.26 -0.30 8.68
N LEU A 90 -11.17 -0.83 8.14
CA LEU A 90 -10.46 -0.20 7.04
C LEU A 90 -11.28 -0.28 5.75
N LYS A 91 -11.24 0.79 4.97
CA LYS A 91 -11.90 0.84 3.67
C LYS A 91 -11.21 -0.11 2.68
N PRO A 92 -11.93 -0.67 1.68
CA PRO A 92 -11.31 -1.52 0.66
C PRO A 92 -10.11 -0.89 -0.04
N GLU A 93 -10.15 0.41 -0.32
CA GLU A 93 -9.03 1.14 -0.94
C GLU A 93 -7.82 1.22 -0.01
N GLU A 94 -8.04 1.36 1.28
CA GLU A 94 -6.97 1.39 2.28
C GLU A 94 -6.28 0.03 2.37
N ILE A 95 -7.04 -1.06 2.39
CA ILE A 95 -6.50 -2.42 2.40
C ILE A 95 -5.73 -2.70 1.11
N LYS A 96 -6.28 -2.32 -0.03
CA LYS A 96 -5.60 -2.44 -1.34
C LYS A 96 -4.28 -1.69 -1.35
N GLY A 97 -4.26 -0.48 -0.78
CA GLY A 97 -3.04 0.32 -0.65
C GLY A 97 -2.01 -0.34 0.26
N LEU A 98 -2.43 -0.95 1.37
CA LEU A 98 -1.54 -1.69 2.27
C LEU A 98 -0.93 -2.92 1.58
N VAL A 99 -1.71 -3.68 0.83
CA VAL A 99 -1.21 -4.81 0.04
C VAL A 99 -0.15 -4.34 -0.97
N ALA A 100 -0.42 -3.26 -1.70
CA ALA A 100 0.55 -2.67 -2.62
C ALA A 100 1.83 -2.22 -1.90
N TYR A 101 1.71 -1.63 -0.71
CA TYR A 101 2.86 -1.24 0.12
C TYR A 101 3.69 -2.46 0.52
N ILE A 102 3.07 -3.55 0.95
CA ILE A 102 3.75 -4.80 1.30
C ILE A 102 4.56 -5.32 0.11
N ARG A 103 4.04 -5.21 -1.12
CA ARG A 103 4.77 -5.61 -2.34
C ARG A 103 6.05 -4.80 -2.56
N THR A 104 6.09 -3.54 -2.12
CA THR A 104 7.30 -2.72 -2.23
C THR A 104 8.42 -3.16 -1.28
N LEU A 105 8.12 -3.97 -0.29
CA LEU A 105 9.09 -4.45 0.71
C LEU A 105 9.85 -5.71 0.27
N LYS A 106 9.54 -6.24 -0.89
CA LYS A 106 10.24 -7.39 -1.48
C LYS A 106 11.74 -7.11 -1.61
N LYS A 107 12.56 -8.07 -1.19
CA LYS A 107 14.02 -8.07 -1.40
C LYS A 107 14.43 -9.13 -2.40
#